data_1bc5dd89dbe663dd4f744ac5949ec4c7
#
_entry.id   1bc5dd89dbe663dd4f744ac5949ec4c7
#
_cell.length_a   1.000
_cell.length_b   1.000
_cell.length_c   1.000
_cell.angle_alpha   90.00
_cell.angle_beta   90.00
_cell.angle_gamma   90.00
#
_symmetry.space_group_name_H-M   'P 1'
#
loop_
_entity.id
_entity.type
_entity.pdbx_description
1 polymer ?
#
loop_
_entity_poly.entity_id
_entity_poly.type
_entity_poly.pdbx_seq_one_letter_code
_entity_poly.pdbx_strand_id
1 'polypeptide(L)'
;MKTRTTIAVALALTCGSALAQKTPGYNEKIPVEIMTPDKVETSIGTLNFADGIPDAETTQKLYDNLDTLRAVETFLNFVPATSLEGIRQGHISRGATECNQMLIFKKLMDSNPLFLTGNTDTVYCFGFLNLDKDGPTVVEIPPGCGPGTVDDAYFRFVIDMGPPGPDRGEGGKYLIVPPGYEGELPKDKKDGGDYYVAHSRTYAHWMPLRGFLVDGKPDTAVKMFQDGVKIYPLSKADNPPAMEFISCSKEYFNTIHANTYEFYEELNHVIQREPIDFIDPELRGIAASIGIVKGKEFAPDERMKKILTDGVAIANGTARAIAFRNRDPRAKIFEDRQWTSGFIGGDYRWLDGNGLAGRDLDARTFFFYLATVNTPAMAMKMVGKGSQYALVFVDKDGEPFDGSKNYKLHIPANAPAKNFWSVVVYDPQTRSELQTSQPFPSKNNTGDTLIENADGSVDLYFGPKAPEGKEANWTATVPSKGWFACFRLYGPLEPWFDKTWRPGDIELVK
;
A
#
# COMPACT_ATOMS: atom_id res chain seq x y z
N MET A 1 6.72 40.89 -26.61
CA MET A 1 7.12 39.98 -27.68
C MET A 1 8.40 39.31 -27.24
N LYS A 2 8.31 38.10 -26.71
CA LYS A 2 9.49 37.20 -26.45
C LYS A 2 9.16 35.87 -27.11
N THR A 3 9.85 35.63 -28.19
CA THR A 3 9.77 34.47 -29.07
C THR A 3 10.26 33.23 -28.29
N ARG A 4 9.42 32.24 -28.08
CA ARG A 4 9.80 30.93 -27.58
C ARG A 4 10.29 30.09 -28.75
N THR A 5 11.57 29.77 -28.76
CA THR A 5 12.18 28.85 -29.71
C THR A 5 11.90 27.43 -29.23
N THR A 6 11.00 26.76 -29.93
CA THR A 6 10.73 25.33 -29.72
C THR A 6 11.83 24.54 -30.45
N ILE A 7 12.70 23.89 -29.72
CA ILE A 7 13.68 22.94 -30.28
C ILE A 7 12.94 21.63 -30.50
N ALA A 8 12.55 21.36 -31.73
CA ALA A 8 12.10 20.05 -32.16
C ALA A 8 13.34 19.17 -32.36
N VAL A 9 13.54 18.21 -31.46
CA VAL A 9 14.51 17.12 -31.66
C VAL A 9 13.90 16.15 -32.66
N ALA A 10 14.25 16.31 -33.94
CA ALA A 10 13.95 15.34 -34.96
C ALA A 10 14.87 14.12 -34.74
N LEU A 11 14.31 13.01 -34.23
CA LEU A 11 14.95 11.71 -34.29
C LEU A 11 14.98 11.30 -35.75
N ALA A 12 16.13 11.51 -36.42
CA ALA A 12 16.36 10.99 -37.74
C ALA A 12 16.53 9.45 -37.64
N LEU A 13 15.42 8.74 -37.87
CA LEU A 13 15.48 7.33 -38.27
C LEU A 13 16.20 7.26 -39.61
N THR A 14 17.51 7.01 -39.60
CA THR A 14 18.21 6.59 -40.78
C THR A 14 17.77 5.16 -41.11
N CYS A 15 16.64 5.04 -41.79
CA CYS A 15 16.31 3.82 -42.53
C CYS A 15 17.39 3.64 -43.59
N GLY A 16 18.41 2.83 -43.28
CA GLY A 16 19.22 2.28 -44.32
C GLY A 16 18.32 1.54 -45.29
N SER A 17 18.26 2.01 -46.52
CA SER A 17 17.53 1.35 -47.60
C SER A 17 18.12 -0.04 -47.79
N ALA A 18 17.61 -1.04 -47.09
CA ALA A 18 17.83 -2.44 -47.48
C ALA A 18 17.18 -2.57 -48.86
N LEU A 19 18.05 -2.73 -49.89
CA LEU A 19 17.58 -3.08 -51.22
C LEU A 19 16.78 -4.38 -51.07
N ALA A 20 15.44 -4.27 -51.17
CA ALA A 20 14.55 -5.42 -51.12
C ALA A 20 15.01 -6.38 -52.23
N GLN A 21 15.60 -7.50 -51.83
CA GLN A 21 16.02 -8.55 -52.76
C GLN A 21 14.76 -9.10 -53.36
N LYS A 22 14.54 -8.88 -54.68
CA LYS A 22 13.39 -9.40 -55.41
C LYS A 22 13.42 -10.94 -55.36
N THR A 23 12.56 -11.55 -54.63
CA THR A 23 12.40 -13.00 -54.65
C THR A 23 11.89 -13.41 -56.03
N PRO A 24 12.64 -14.23 -56.81
CA PRO A 24 12.21 -14.67 -58.16
C PRO A 24 10.83 -15.33 -58.10
N GLY A 25 9.88 -14.82 -58.91
CA GLY A 25 8.54 -15.36 -59.02
C GLY A 25 7.47 -14.67 -58.20
N TYR A 26 7.81 -13.76 -57.31
CA TYR A 26 6.84 -12.91 -56.56
C TYR A 26 6.80 -11.52 -57.17
N ASN A 27 5.58 -11.13 -57.61
CA ASN A 27 5.33 -9.81 -58.20
C ASN A 27 4.59 -8.84 -57.23
N GLU A 28 4.34 -9.23 -55.98
CA GLU A 28 3.60 -8.43 -55.05
C GLU A 28 4.52 -7.53 -54.24
N LYS A 29 4.10 -6.29 -54.06
CA LYS A 29 4.81 -5.31 -53.21
C LYS A 29 4.49 -5.62 -51.77
N ILE A 30 5.46 -6.02 -50.99
CA ILE A 30 5.35 -6.23 -49.54
C ILE A 30 5.49 -4.87 -48.84
N PRO A 31 4.52 -4.44 -47.99
CA PRO A 31 4.65 -3.23 -47.21
C PRO A 31 5.82 -3.30 -46.22
N VAL A 32 6.62 -2.25 -46.15
CA VAL A 32 7.81 -2.19 -45.26
C VAL A 32 7.42 -2.30 -43.80
N GLU A 33 6.23 -1.82 -43.45
CA GLU A 33 5.68 -1.81 -42.09
C GLU A 33 5.45 -3.19 -41.50
N ILE A 34 5.40 -4.25 -42.31
CA ILE A 34 5.25 -5.63 -41.87
C ILE A 34 6.56 -6.43 -41.93
N MET A 35 7.65 -5.79 -42.37
CA MET A 35 8.97 -6.46 -42.50
C MET A 35 9.84 -6.18 -41.29
N THR A 36 10.71 -7.13 -40.94
CA THR A 36 11.76 -6.95 -39.94
C THR A 36 13.07 -6.68 -40.64
N PRO A 37 13.74 -5.54 -40.40
CA PRO A 37 15.06 -5.26 -40.94
C PRO A 37 16.11 -6.28 -40.45
N ASP A 38 17.13 -6.59 -41.28
CA ASP A 38 18.19 -7.52 -40.88
C ASP A 38 19.01 -7.03 -39.67
N LYS A 39 19.01 -5.72 -39.41
CA LYS A 39 19.71 -5.10 -38.27
C LYS A 39 18.83 -4.04 -37.62
N VAL A 40 18.64 -4.13 -36.29
CA VAL A 40 17.84 -3.17 -35.49
C VAL A 40 18.66 -2.73 -34.27
N GLU A 41 18.88 -1.43 -34.12
CA GLU A 41 19.51 -0.84 -32.93
C GLU A 41 18.45 -0.55 -31.87
N THR A 42 18.65 -1.01 -30.63
CA THR A 42 17.73 -0.84 -29.52
C THR A 42 18.46 -0.45 -28.25
N SER A 43 17.70 -0.14 -27.18
CA SER A 43 18.26 0.12 -25.85
C SER A 43 18.95 -1.10 -25.22
N ILE A 44 18.63 -2.32 -25.67
CA ILE A 44 19.30 -3.55 -25.22
C ILE A 44 20.44 -3.98 -26.17
N GLY A 45 20.80 -3.10 -27.11
CA GLY A 45 21.86 -3.30 -28.10
C GLY A 45 21.35 -3.67 -29.48
N THR A 46 22.27 -4.09 -30.34
CA THR A 46 21.96 -4.49 -31.70
C THR A 46 21.27 -5.85 -31.72
N LEU A 47 20.23 -5.94 -32.54
CA LEU A 47 19.48 -7.17 -32.85
C LEU A 47 19.75 -7.50 -34.33
N ASN A 48 20.13 -8.73 -34.63
CA ASN A 48 20.43 -9.21 -35.99
C ASN A 48 19.44 -10.28 -36.42
N PHE A 49 18.97 -10.16 -37.66
CA PHE A 49 18.00 -11.05 -38.25
C PHE A 49 18.46 -11.48 -39.63
N ALA A 50 18.04 -12.64 -40.08
CA ALA A 50 18.15 -13.11 -41.45
C ALA A 50 16.77 -13.37 -41.98
N ASP A 51 16.27 -12.50 -42.87
CA ASP A 51 14.89 -12.59 -43.44
C ASP A 51 13.84 -12.70 -42.32
N GLY A 52 13.95 -11.84 -41.27
CA GLY A 52 13.04 -11.80 -40.14
C GLY A 52 13.30 -12.85 -39.04
N ILE A 53 14.24 -13.76 -39.22
CA ILE A 53 14.60 -14.80 -38.23
C ILE A 53 15.80 -14.30 -37.41
N PRO A 54 15.67 -14.17 -36.05
CA PRO A 54 16.80 -13.73 -35.21
C PRO A 54 17.91 -14.78 -35.16
N ASP A 55 19.16 -14.32 -35.12
CA ASP A 55 20.27 -15.20 -34.82
C ASP A 55 20.25 -15.69 -33.35
N ALA A 56 21.14 -16.63 -33.01
CA ALA A 56 21.16 -17.25 -31.69
C ALA A 56 21.48 -16.25 -30.57
N GLU A 57 22.36 -15.30 -30.79
CA GLU A 57 22.74 -14.26 -29.82
C GLU A 57 21.58 -13.29 -29.59
N THR A 58 20.96 -12.84 -30.67
CA THR A 58 19.75 -11.99 -30.61
C THR A 58 18.60 -12.70 -29.91
N THR A 59 18.37 -13.98 -30.22
CA THR A 59 17.34 -14.81 -29.56
C THR A 59 17.54 -14.86 -28.06
N GLN A 60 18.77 -15.15 -27.60
CA GLN A 60 19.07 -15.20 -26.16
C GLN A 60 18.87 -13.83 -25.49
N LYS A 61 19.39 -12.76 -26.12
CA LYS A 61 19.23 -11.38 -25.65
C LYS A 61 17.75 -10.97 -25.49
N LEU A 62 16.93 -11.33 -26.45
CA LEU A 62 15.49 -11.04 -26.42
C LEU A 62 14.77 -11.81 -25.30
N TYR A 63 15.11 -13.09 -25.09
CA TYR A 63 14.52 -13.87 -24.00
C TYR A 63 14.99 -13.39 -22.62
N ASP A 64 16.28 -13.05 -22.47
CA ASP A 64 16.79 -12.50 -21.20
C ASP A 64 16.07 -11.18 -20.84
N ASN A 65 15.87 -10.32 -21.85
CA ASN A 65 15.12 -9.08 -21.67
C ASN A 65 13.65 -9.34 -21.35
N LEU A 66 12.98 -10.27 -22.04
CA LEU A 66 11.60 -10.64 -21.78
C LEU A 66 11.42 -11.17 -20.35
N ASP A 67 12.29 -12.08 -19.91
CA ASP A 67 12.25 -12.64 -18.56
C ASP A 67 12.50 -11.55 -17.51
N THR A 68 13.39 -10.59 -17.76
CA THR A 68 13.60 -9.42 -16.90
C THR A 68 12.35 -8.54 -16.81
N LEU A 69 11.69 -8.25 -17.93
CA LEU A 69 10.43 -7.49 -17.95
C LEU A 69 9.34 -8.23 -17.16
N ARG A 70 9.23 -9.56 -17.30
CA ARG A 70 8.28 -10.38 -16.54
C ARG A 70 8.57 -10.39 -15.04
N ALA A 71 9.85 -10.41 -14.65
CA ALA A 71 10.26 -10.28 -13.25
C ALA A 71 9.85 -8.92 -12.67
N VAL A 72 10.11 -7.82 -13.39
CA VAL A 72 9.71 -6.47 -13.01
C VAL A 72 8.18 -6.37 -12.86
N GLU A 73 7.43 -6.82 -13.88
CA GLU A 73 5.97 -6.82 -13.87
C GLU A 73 5.40 -7.66 -12.71
N THR A 74 6.03 -8.81 -12.42
CA THR A 74 5.63 -9.64 -11.28
C THR A 74 5.76 -8.86 -9.98
N PHE A 75 6.89 -8.21 -9.72
CA PHE A 75 7.05 -7.40 -8.50
C PHE A 75 5.99 -6.31 -8.42
N LEU A 76 5.90 -5.43 -9.43
CA LEU A 76 5.02 -4.26 -9.40
C LEU A 76 3.53 -4.63 -9.25
N ASN A 77 3.12 -5.74 -9.86
CA ASN A 77 1.73 -6.18 -9.78
C ASN A 77 1.41 -6.95 -8.49
N PHE A 78 2.38 -7.62 -7.86
CA PHE A 78 2.13 -8.48 -6.71
C PHE A 78 2.56 -7.89 -5.35
N VAL A 79 3.03 -6.64 -5.29
CA VAL A 79 3.24 -5.93 -4.02
C VAL A 79 2.02 -6.04 -3.08
N PRO A 80 0.75 -5.93 -3.51
CA PRO A 80 -0.39 -6.10 -2.61
C PRO A 80 -0.41 -7.48 -1.92
N ALA A 81 -0.13 -8.55 -2.67
CA ALA A 81 -0.15 -9.92 -2.15
C ALA A 81 1.01 -10.20 -1.19
N THR A 82 2.22 -9.80 -1.55
CA THR A 82 3.41 -9.98 -0.70
C THR A 82 3.39 -9.07 0.52
N SER A 83 2.79 -7.88 0.43
CA SER A 83 2.59 -7.00 1.58
C SER A 83 1.65 -7.64 2.61
N LEU A 84 0.55 -8.27 2.19
CA LEU A 84 -0.32 -9.00 3.12
C LEU A 84 0.36 -10.26 3.67
N GLU A 85 1.16 -10.95 2.86
CA GLU A 85 1.98 -12.09 3.35
C GLU A 85 3.01 -11.64 4.39
N GLY A 86 3.66 -10.49 4.20
CA GLY A 86 4.56 -9.91 5.20
C GLY A 86 3.85 -9.65 6.53
N ILE A 87 2.62 -9.14 6.51
CA ILE A 87 1.79 -8.99 7.71
C ILE A 87 1.49 -10.35 8.34
N ARG A 88 1.12 -11.35 7.55
CA ARG A 88 0.87 -12.72 8.04
C ARG A 88 2.11 -13.29 8.74
N GLN A 89 3.29 -13.13 8.16
CA GLN A 89 4.54 -13.58 8.78
C GLN A 89 4.83 -12.83 10.08
N GLY A 90 4.53 -11.53 10.12
CA GLY A 90 4.58 -10.72 11.34
C GLY A 90 3.68 -11.27 12.45
N HIS A 91 2.44 -11.67 12.13
CA HIS A 91 1.53 -12.33 13.08
C HIS A 91 2.10 -13.63 13.60
N ILE A 92 2.58 -14.50 12.71
CA ILE A 92 3.20 -15.79 13.09
C ILE A 92 4.42 -15.58 13.98
N SER A 93 5.28 -14.61 13.66
CA SER A 93 6.49 -14.30 14.45
C SER A 93 6.16 -13.86 15.89
N ARG A 94 4.94 -13.35 16.11
CA ARG A 94 4.41 -12.97 17.43
C ARG A 94 3.61 -14.10 18.10
N GLY A 95 3.51 -15.28 17.47
CA GLY A 95 2.78 -16.43 17.98
C GLY A 95 1.29 -16.44 17.66
N ALA A 96 0.77 -15.51 16.85
CA ALA A 96 -0.61 -15.52 16.39
C ALA A 96 -0.75 -16.40 15.14
N THR A 97 -1.21 -17.63 15.34
CA THR A 97 -1.38 -18.67 14.30
C THR A 97 -2.83 -19.14 14.14
N GLU A 98 -3.69 -18.76 15.09
CA GLU A 98 -5.10 -19.11 15.13
C GLU A 98 -5.99 -17.87 14.95
N CYS A 99 -7.19 -18.03 14.39
CA CYS A 99 -8.09 -16.90 14.13
C CYS A 99 -8.55 -16.19 15.42
N ASN A 100 -8.60 -16.86 16.56
CA ASN A 100 -8.95 -16.29 17.87
C ASN A 100 -7.76 -15.61 18.58
N GLN A 101 -6.59 -15.47 17.92
CA GLN A 101 -5.42 -14.77 18.43
C GLN A 101 -5.25 -13.43 17.71
N MET A 102 -5.27 -12.33 18.47
CA MET A 102 -5.12 -10.99 17.91
C MET A 102 -3.88 -10.29 18.44
N LEU A 103 -3.19 -9.55 17.56
CA LEU A 103 -2.13 -8.63 17.96
C LEU A 103 -2.75 -7.30 18.41
N ILE A 104 -2.43 -6.83 19.63
CA ILE A 104 -2.96 -5.58 20.16
C ILE A 104 -1.85 -4.64 20.62
N PHE A 105 -1.95 -3.36 20.29
CA PHE A 105 -1.02 -2.31 20.73
C PHE A 105 -1.61 -1.56 21.92
N LYS A 106 -1.52 -2.16 23.11
CA LYS A 106 -2.15 -1.65 24.35
C LYS A 106 -1.65 -0.27 24.78
N LYS A 107 -0.44 0.10 24.37
CA LYS A 107 0.20 1.42 24.64
C LYS A 107 0.48 2.17 23.35
N LEU A 108 -0.37 2.00 22.33
CA LEU A 108 -0.20 2.43 20.96
C LEU A 108 0.94 1.69 20.23
N MET A 109 0.97 1.84 18.90
CA MET A 109 2.10 1.42 18.08
C MET A 109 3.19 2.48 18.22
N ASP A 110 4.41 2.05 18.49
CA ASP A 110 5.61 2.86 18.48
C ASP A 110 6.47 2.50 17.26
N SER A 111 7.61 3.14 17.11
CA SER A 111 8.49 2.92 15.96
C SER A 111 9.26 1.59 15.96
N ASN A 112 9.06 0.68 16.93
CA ASN A 112 9.77 -0.60 16.99
C ASN A 112 9.32 -1.59 15.90
N PRO A 113 8.01 -1.84 15.67
CA PRO A 113 7.60 -2.73 14.59
C PRO A 113 7.86 -2.09 13.23
N LEU A 114 8.38 -2.90 12.29
CA LEU A 114 8.46 -2.51 10.89
C LEU A 114 7.10 -2.73 10.25
N PHE A 115 6.29 -1.67 10.17
CA PHE A 115 4.94 -1.67 9.65
C PHE A 115 4.74 -0.48 8.69
N LEU A 116 4.24 -0.76 7.47
CA LEU A 116 4.09 0.27 6.44
C LEU A 116 3.13 1.36 6.90
N THR A 117 3.65 2.57 7.00
CA THR A 117 2.96 3.81 7.40
C THR A 117 1.94 3.63 8.52
N GLY A 118 2.34 2.96 9.61
CA GLY A 118 1.56 2.87 10.83
C GLY A 118 1.17 4.23 11.41
N ASN A 119 0.36 4.27 12.46
CA ASN A 119 0.08 5.48 13.23
C ASN A 119 0.20 5.21 14.72
N THR A 120 0.53 6.25 15.45
CA THR A 120 0.70 6.27 16.89
C THR A 120 -0.53 6.81 17.63
N ASP A 121 -1.65 7.06 16.93
CA ASP A 121 -2.73 7.92 17.41
C ASP A 121 -3.99 7.15 17.79
N THR A 122 -4.06 5.87 17.43
CA THR A 122 -5.19 4.98 17.73
C THR A 122 -4.70 3.64 18.25
N VAL A 123 -5.51 2.96 19.07
CA VAL A 123 -5.21 1.59 19.46
C VAL A 123 -5.46 0.68 18.27
N TYR A 124 -4.42 0.00 17.81
CA TYR A 124 -4.54 -1.07 16.81
C TYR A 124 -4.80 -2.42 17.46
N CYS A 125 -5.74 -3.17 16.86
CA CYS A 125 -5.99 -4.57 17.17
C CYS A 125 -6.14 -5.34 15.85
N PHE A 126 -5.22 -6.25 15.56
CA PHE A 126 -5.10 -6.93 14.28
C PHE A 126 -5.46 -8.41 14.40
N GLY A 127 -6.40 -8.87 13.60
CA GLY A 127 -6.72 -10.28 13.41
C GLY A 127 -6.22 -10.78 12.05
N PHE A 128 -5.96 -12.07 11.96
CA PHE A 128 -5.65 -12.75 10.71
C PHE A 128 -6.54 -13.99 10.56
N LEU A 129 -7.29 -14.09 9.43
CA LEU A 129 -8.19 -15.20 9.18
C LEU A 129 -7.55 -16.14 8.14
N ASN A 130 -7.70 -17.45 8.38
CA ASN A 130 -7.31 -18.50 7.44
C ASN A 130 -8.51 -19.38 7.11
N LEU A 131 -9.27 -18.98 6.10
CA LEU A 131 -10.53 -19.64 5.75
C LEU A 131 -10.34 -21.03 5.13
N ASP A 132 -9.14 -21.38 4.64
CA ASP A 132 -8.82 -22.74 4.20
C ASP A 132 -8.81 -23.72 5.38
N LYS A 133 -8.31 -23.26 6.52
CA LYS A 133 -8.27 -24.05 7.78
C LYS A 133 -9.61 -24.03 8.52
N ASP A 134 -10.19 -22.84 8.66
CA ASP A 134 -11.28 -22.59 9.61
C ASP A 134 -12.68 -22.65 8.94
N GLY A 135 -12.74 -22.64 7.60
CA GLY A 135 -14.00 -22.50 6.88
C GLY A 135 -14.61 -21.11 7.08
N PRO A 136 -15.94 -20.95 6.93
CA PRO A 136 -16.62 -19.71 7.21
C PRO A 136 -16.30 -19.25 8.64
N THR A 137 -15.81 -18.02 8.76
CA THR A 137 -15.32 -17.51 10.04
C THR A 137 -16.13 -16.30 10.48
N VAL A 138 -16.56 -16.33 11.74
CA VAL A 138 -17.33 -15.28 12.38
C VAL A 138 -16.39 -14.30 13.06
N VAL A 139 -16.65 -13.01 12.86
CA VAL A 139 -16.04 -11.89 13.59
C VAL A 139 -17.17 -11.14 14.30
N GLU A 140 -17.19 -11.16 15.63
CA GLU A 140 -18.09 -10.33 16.43
C GLU A 140 -17.37 -9.09 16.89
N ILE A 141 -17.95 -7.93 16.72
CA ILE A 141 -17.44 -6.66 17.24
C ILE A 141 -18.48 -6.00 18.14
N PRO A 142 -18.06 -5.39 19.27
CA PRO A 142 -18.95 -4.68 20.18
C PRO A 142 -19.36 -3.31 19.64
N PRO A 143 -20.41 -2.68 20.17
CA PRO A 143 -20.75 -1.29 19.89
C PRO A 143 -19.57 -0.35 20.16
N GLY A 144 -19.38 0.64 19.27
CA GLY A 144 -18.28 1.62 19.34
C GLY A 144 -16.92 1.10 18.84
N CYS A 145 -16.83 -0.17 18.45
CA CYS A 145 -15.63 -0.74 17.85
C CYS A 145 -15.40 -0.20 16.43
N GLY A 146 -14.15 -0.01 16.07
CA GLY A 146 -13.76 0.41 14.73
C GLY A 146 -13.37 1.90 14.64
N PRO A 147 -13.08 2.37 13.42
CA PRO A 147 -13.27 1.67 12.14
C PRO A 147 -12.40 0.42 12.01
N GLY A 148 -12.90 -0.53 11.28
CA GLY A 148 -12.20 -1.75 10.90
C GLY A 148 -12.58 -2.17 9.49
N THR A 149 -11.78 -3.05 8.90
CA THR A 149 -12.05 -3.65 7.58
C THR A 149 -11.50 -5.07 7.51
N VAL A 150 -11.96 -5.83 6.53
CA VAL A 150 -11.35 -7.10 6.13
C VAL A 150 -10.83 -6.92 4.71
N ASP A 151 -9.55 -7.16 4.52
CA ASP A 151 -8.89 -7.19 3.22
C ASP A 151 -8.46 -8.62 2.87
N ASP A 152 -8.63 -9.01 1.62
CA ASP A 152 -8.27 -10.35 1.11
C ASP A 152 -6.75 -10.49 0.83
N ALA A 153 -6.31 -11.68 0.43
CA ALA A 153 -4.90 -11.99 0.17
C ALA A 153 -4.22 -11.11 -0.90
N TYR A 154 -4.97 -10.28 -1.60
CA TYR A 154 -4.47 -9.31 -2.57
C TYR A 154 -4.80 -7.86 -2.18
N PHE A 155 -5.07 -7.61 -0.90
CA PHE A 155 -5.53 -6.33 -0.36
C PHE A 155 -6.77 -5.78 -1.07
N ARG A 156 -7.64 -6.65 -1.60
CA ARG A 156 -8.96 -6.20 -2.06
C ARG A 156 -9.90 -6.13 -0.89
N PHE A 157 -10.64 -5.04 -0.85
CA PHE A 157 -11.67 -4.79 0.14
C PHE A 157 -12.75 -5.90 0.12
N VAL A 158 -13.06 -6.44 1.30
CA VAL A 158 -14.12 -7.43 1.49
C VAL A 158 -15.32 -6.79 2.21
N ILE A 159 -15.12 -6.22 3.40
CA ILE A 159 -16.19 -5.56 4.16
C ILE A 159 -15.60 -4.61 5.21
N ASP A 160 -16.24 -3.45 5.40
CA ASP A 160 -15.96 -2.55 6.51
C ASP A 160 -16.72 -2.94 7.77
N MET A 161 -16.19 -2.58 8.95
CA MET A 161 -16.76 -2.80 10.27
C MET A 161 -16.75 -1.50 11.08
N GLY A 162 -17.70 -1.34 12.00
CA GLY A 162 -17.84 -0.13 12.80
C GLY A 162 -18.49 1.03 12.04
N PRO A 163 -18.14 2.29 12.33
CA PRO A 163 -18.83 3.47 11.76
C PRO A 163 -18.92 3.53 10.22
N PRO A 164 -17.94 3.08 9.43
CA PRO A 164 -18.07 2.99 7.97
C PRO A 164 -18.79 1.71 7.51
N GLY A 165 -18.86 0.70 8.35
CA GLY A 165 -19.46 -0.60 8.04
C GLY A 165 -20.99 -0.61 8.03
N PRO A 166 -21.58 -1.74 7.64
CA PRO A 166 -23.02 -1.91 7.64
C PRO A 166 -23.65 -1.86 9.04
N ASP A 167 -22.89 -2.15 10.10
CA ASP A 167 -23.30 -2.03 11.51
C ASP A 167 -23.35 -0.57 11.99
N ARG A 168 -22.76 0.39 11.28
CA ARG A 168 -22.74 1.82 11.59
C ARG A 168 -22.24 2.17 12.99
N GLY A 169 -21.39 1.29 13.56
CA GLY A 169 -20.84 1.43 14.91
C GLY A 169 -21.70 0.84 16.02
N GLU A 170 -22.79 0.18 15.70
CA GLU A 170 -23.64 -0.52 16.67
C GLU A 170 -23.09 -1.90 17.06
N GLY A 171 -22.04 -2.35 16.36
CA GLY A 171 -21.49 -3.67 16.51
C GLY A 171 -22.32 -4.75 15.80
N GLY A 172 -21.83 -5.97 15.80
CA GLY A 172 -22.54 -7.07 15.16
C GLY A 172 -21.66 -8.28 14.84
N LYS A 173 -22.26 -9.24 14.16
CA LYS A 173 -21.61 -10.48 13.72
C LYS A 173 -21.37 -10.43 12.23
N TYR A 174 -20.12 -10.56 11.84
CA TYR A 174 -19.68 -10.65 10.45
C TYR A 174 -19.32 -12.08 10.13
N LEU A 175 -19.78 -12.59 9.00
CA LEU A 175 -19.43 -13.93 8.52
C LEU A 175 -18.64 -13.82 7.22
N ILE A 176 -17.36 -14.18 7.28
CA ILE A 176 -16.50 -14.19 6.11
C ILE A 176 -16.48 -15.61 5.54
N VAL A 177 -16.96 -15.75 4.30
CA VAL A 177 -17.19 -17.04 3.65
C VAL A 177 -16.05 -17.30 2.65
N PRO A 178 -15.37 -18.46 2.74
CA PRO A 178 -14.31 -18.83 1.79
C PRO A 178 -14.84 -19.04 0.36
N PRO A 179 -13.96 -18.95 -0.65
CA PRO A 179 -14.31 -19.28 -2.01
C PRO A 179 -14.73 -20.75 -2.14
N GLY A 180 -15.75 -21.01 -2.97
CA GLY A 180 -16.22 -22.37 -3.25
C GLY A 180 -16.92 -23.07 -2.09
N TYR A 181 -17.34 -22.35 -1.04
CA TYR A 181 -18.08 -22.97 0.07
C TYR A 181 -19.51 -23.29 -0.34
N GLU A 182 -19.89 -24.58 -0.27
CA GLU A 182 -21.21 -25.10 -0.66
C GLU A 182 -22.09 -25.50 0.56
N GLY A 183 -21.58 -25.33 1.78
CA GLY A 183 -22.32 -25.65 3.01
C GLY A 183 -23.44 -24.66 3.32
N GLU A 184 -24.31 -25.02 4.28
CA GLU A 184 -25.35 -24.14 4.76
C GLU A 184 -24.77 -22.92 5.49
N LEU A 185 -25.33 -21.74 5.20
CA LEU A 185 -24.97 -20.49 5.85
C LEU A 185 -26.17 -19.91 6.60
N PRO A 186 -25.94 -19.24 7.73
CA PRO A 186 -26.98 -18.46 8.38
C PRO A 186 -27.44 -17.32 7.46
N LYS A 187 -28.68 -16.86 7.65
CA LYS A 187 -29.24 -15.76 6.87
C LYS A 187 -28.43 -14.47 7.06
N ASP A 188 -28.23 -13.75 5.97
CA ASP A 188 -27.68 -12.40 5.98
C ASP A 188 -28.64 -11.45 6.70
N LYS A 189 -28.09 -10.44 7.38
CA LYS A 189 -28.87 -9.43 8.11
C LYS A 189 -29.81 -8.63 7.21
N LYS A 190 -29.42 -8.38 5.95
CA LYS A 190 -30.31 -7.76 4.94
C LYS A 190 -31.55 -8.59 4.63
N ASP A 191 -31.49 -9.92 4.86
CA ASP A 191 -32.54 -10.88 4.63
C ASP A 191 -33.26 -11.31 5.95
N GLY A 192 -33.04 -10.53 7.03
CA GLY A 192 -33.63 -10.74 8.34
C GLY A 192 -32.89 -11.75 9.23
N GLY A 193 -31.63 -12.03 8.95
CA GLY A 193 -30.74 -12.83 9.80
C GLY A 193 -29.94 -11.99 10.79
N ASP A 194 -28.96 -12.62 11.43
CA ASP A 194 -28.13 -12.00 12.47
C ASP A 194 -26.72 -11.64 12.01
N TYR A 195 -26.32 -12.08 10.81
CA TYR A 195 -24.96 -11.95 10.31
C TYR A 195 -24.87 -10.97 9.14
N TYR A 196 -23.81 -10.15 9.10
CA TYR A 196 -23.37 -9.48 7.89
C TYR A 196 -22.49 -10.47 7.11
N VAL A 197 -23.04 -11.03 6.02
CA VAL A 197 -22.36 -12.07 5.25
C VAL A 197 -21.54 -11.47 4.11
N ALA A 198 -20.25 -11.81 4.06
CA ALA A 198 -19.34 -11.39 3.01
C ALA A 198 -18.62 -12.60 2.40
N HIS A 199 -18.74 -12.77 1.08
CA HIS A 199 -18.03 -13.81 0.33
C HIS A 199 -16.67 -13.31 -0.13
N SER A 200 -15.63 -14.10 0.11
CA SER A 200 -14.28 -13.78 -0.32
C SER A 200 -13.84 -14.61 -1.53
N ARG A 201 -12.81 -14.13 -2.22
CA ARG A 201 -12.13 -14.82 -3.32
C ARG A 201 -10.83 -15.51 -2.86
N THR A 202 -10.47 -15.39 -1.58
CA THR A 202 -9.20 -15.90 -1.03
C THR A 202 -9.40 -16.60 0.29
N TYR A 203 -8.37 -17.30 0.75
CA TYR A 203 -8.37 -17.96 2.05
C TYR A 203 -7.78 -17.09 3.16
N ALA A 204 -6.72 -16.33 2.87
CA ALA A 204 -6.09 -15.49 3.85
C ALA A 204 -6.69 -14.07 3.86
N HIS A 205 -6.92 -13.54 5.07
CA HIS A 205 -7.44 -12.18 5.26
C HIS A 205 -6.76 -11.52 6.43
N TRP A 206 -6.51 -10.24 6.27
CA TRP A 206 -6.10 -9.40 7.37
C TRP A 206 -7.24 -8.49 7.81
N MET A 207 -7.40 -8.33 9.12
CA MET A 207 -8.46 -7.58 9.73
C MET A 207 -7.88 -6.57 10.73
N PRO A 208 -7.60 -5.33 10.31
CA PRO A 208 -7.25 -4.27 11.23
C PRO A 208 -8.50 -3.64 11.85
N LEU A 209 -8.52 -3.57 13.19
CA LEU A 209 -9.47 -2.78 13.97
C LEU A 209 -8.73 -1.61 14.62
N ARG A 210 -9.38 -0.46 14.69
CA ARG A 210 -8.89 0.73 15.36
C ARG A 210 -9.81 1.12 16.51
N GLY A 211 -9.24 1.56 17.64
CA GLY A 211 -9.97 2.12 18.77
C GLY A 211 -9.48 3.53 19.04
N PHE A 212 -10.41 4.49 19.16
CA PHE A 212 -10.08 5.87 19.48
C PHE A 212 -9.66 6.01 20.95
N LEU A 213 -8.76 6.94 21.21
CA LEU A 213 -8.39 7.31 22.56
C LEU A 213 -9.57 8.03 23.26
N VAL A 214 -9.75 7.78 24.55
CA VAL A 214 -10.68 8.52 25.41
C VAL A 214 -9.83 9.32 26.40
N ASP A 215 -9.99 10.62 26.40
CA ASP A 215 -9.16 11.54 27.21
C ASP A 215 -7.64 11.33 27.00
N GLY A 216 -7.24 11.08 25.73
CA GLY A 216 -5.87 10.81 25.34
C GLY A 216 -5.30 9.46 25.81
N LYS A 217 -6.16 8.53 26.34
CA LYS A 217 -5.73 7.25 26.90
C LYS A 217 -6.25 6.06 26.10
N PRO A 218 -5.46 4.99 25.94
CA PRO A 218 -5.83 3.79 25.19
C PRO A 218 -6.73 2.81 25.94
N ASP A 219 -6.80 2.90 27.28
CA ASP A 219 -7.36 1.88 28.16
C ASP A 219 -8.79 1.46 27.80
N THR A 220 -9.66 2.44 27.49
CA THR A 220 -11.06 2.19 27.12
C THR A 220 -11.15 1.39 25.83
N ALA A 221 -10.38 1.74 24.81
CA ALA A 221 -10.34 1.02 23.54
C ALA A 221 -9.75 -0.39 23.70
N VAL A 222 -8.67 -0.53 24.49
CA VAL A 222 -8.07 -1.83 24.80
C VAL A 222 -9.09 -2.74 25.49
N LYS A 223 -9.81 -2.23 26.50
CA LYS A 223 -10.84 -2.99 27.22
C LYS A 223 -11.99 -3.39 26.30
N MET A 224 -12.46 -2.46 25.45
CA MET A 224 -13.50 -2.74 24.47
C MET A 224 -13.13 -3.91 23.54
N PHE A 225 -11.89 -3.95 23.03
CA PHE A 225 -11.41 -5.06 22.20
C PHE A 225 -11.37 -6.36 22.99
N GLN A 226 -10.75 -6.34 24.19
CA GLN A 226 -10.54 -7.55 24.98
C GLN A 226 -11.84 -8.18 25.50
N ASP A 227 -12.81 -7.36 25.84
CA ASP A 227 -14.10 -7.84 26.37
C ASP A 227 -15.12 -8.19 25.27
N GLY A 228 -15.04 -7.51 24.11
CA GLY A 228 -16.13 -7.53 23.14
C GLY A 228 -15.83 -8.20 21.80
N VAL A 229 -14.57 -8.25 21.35
CA VAL A 229 -14.24 -8.88 20.06
C VAL A 229 -14.12 -10.38 20.21
N LYS A 230 -14.76 -11.13 19.28
CA LYS A 230 -14.63 -12.58 19.18
C LYS A 230 -14.41 -13.00 17.74
N ILE A 231 -13.54 -13.96 17.52
CA ILE A 231 -13.29 -14.56 16.21
C ILE A 231 -13.29 -16.07 16.36
N TYR A 232 -14.06 -16.75 15.54
CA TYR A 232 -14.17 -18.19 15.59
C TYR A 232 -14.71 -18.78 14.28
N PRO A 233 -14.38 -20.05 13.95
CA PRO A 233 -15.03 -20.77 12.86
C PRO A 233 -16.53 -20.88 13.10
N LEU A 234 -17.35 -20.74 12.06
CA LEU A 234 -18.82 -20.89 12.18
C LEU A 234 -19.21 -22.23 12.79
N SER A 235 -18.46 -23.28 12.51
CA SER A 235 -18.63 -24.62 13.08
C SER A 235 -18.50 -24.68 14.61
N LYS A 236 -17.92 -23.64 15.24
CA LYS A 236 -17.74 -23.50 16.69
C LYS A 236 -18.65 -22.43 17.30
N ALA A 237 -19.69 -21.97 16.59
CA ALA A 237 -20.57 -20.89 17.05
C ALA A 237 -21.29 -21.19 18.37
N ASP A 238 -21.62 -22.44 18.66
CA ASP A 238 -22.26 -22.86 19.92
C ASP A 238 -21.30 -22.84 21.12
N ASN A 239 -19.99 -22.97 20.88
CA ASN A 239 -18.96 -22.95 21.92
C ASN A 239 -17.67 -22.28 21.37
N PRO A 240 -17.67 -20.95 21.18
CA PRO A 240 -16.53 -20.24 20.65
C PRO A 240 -15.29 -20.38 21.54
N PRO A 241 -14.08 -20.52 20.95
CA PRO A 241 -12.86 -20.53 21.73
C PRO A 241 -12.64 -19.17 22.40
N ALA A 242 -11.98 -19.19 23.56
CA ALA A 242 -11.58 -17.95 24.23
C ALA A 242 -10.62 -17.15 23.34
N MET A 243 -10.78 -15.83 23.32
CA MET A 243 -9.88 -14.93 22.60
C MET A 243 -8.54 -14.78 23.34
N GLU A 244 -7.47 -14.68 22.58
CA GLU A 244 -6.14 -14.35 23.06
C GLU A 244 -5.67 -13.03 22.42
N PHE A 245 -5.24 -12.08 23.27
CA PHE A 245 -4.76 -10.77 22.83
C PHE A 245 -3.27 -10.63 23.16
N ILE A 246 -2.43 -10.79 22.14
CA ILE A 246 -0.98 -10.75 22.24
C ILE A 246 -0.53 -9.29 22.16
N SER A 247 0.09 -8.78 23.23
CA SER A 247 0.57 -7.39 23.25
C SER A 247 1.79 -7.20 22.36
N CYS A 248 1.73 -6.21 21.46
CA CYS A 248 2.79 -5.84 20.54
C CYS A 248 3.37 -4.43 20.77
N SER A 249 2.91 -3.70 21.81
CA SER A 249 3.52 -2.43 22.20
C SER A 249 4.95 -2.64 22.67
N LYS A 250 5.90 -1.87 22.11
CA LYS A 250 7.35 -1.94 22.37
C LYS A 250 8.04 -3.23 21.85
N GLU A 251 7.35 -4.00 21.03
CA GLU A 251 7.91 -5.21 20.47
C GLU A 251 8.42 -4.96 19.05
N TYR A 252 9.59 -5.53 18.75
CA TYR A 252 10.15 -5.51 17.41
C TYR A 252 9.67 -6.74 16.61
N PHE A 253 9.12 -6.53 15.43
CA PHE A 253 8.83 -7.55 14.43
C PHE A 253 8.66 -6.91 13.05
N ASN A 254 8.78 -7.70 11.99
CA ASN A 254 8.67 -7.22 10.62
C ASN A 254 7.35 -7.66 9.98
N THR A 255 6.67 -6.74 9.33
CA THR A 255 5.47 -7.01 8.53
C THR A 255 5.64 -6.57 7.07
N ILE A 256 6.83 -6.14 6.68
CA ILE A 256 7.12 -5.57 5.37
C ILE A 256 7.73 -6.66 4.49
N HIS A 257 7.22 -6.77 3.28
CA HIS A 257 7.73 -7.70 2.26
C HIS A 257 9.19 -7.42 1.88
N ALA A 258 9.88 -8.43 1.39
CA ALA A 258 11.23 -8.30 0.86
C ALA A 258 11.27 -7.39 -0.40
N ASN A 259 12.40 -6.71 -0.59
CA ASN A 259 12.72 -5.94 -1.80
C ASN A 259 13.93 -6.55 -2.56
N THR A 260 14.16 -7.82 -2.33
CA THR A 260 15.24 -8.64 -2.87
C THR A 260 14.64 -9.91 -3.50
N TYR A 261 15.47 -10.86 -3.93
CA TYR A 261 15.00 -12.12 -4.54
C TYR A 261 13.93 -12.84 -3.70
N GLU A 262 13.99 -12.74 -2.39
CA GLU A 262 13.05 -13.33 -1.44
C GLU A 262 11.59 -12.87 -1.68
N PHE A 263 11.37 -11.74 -2.35
CA PHE A 263 10.03 -11.31 -2.78
C PHE A 263 9.31 -12.37 -3.61
N TYR A 264 10.04 -13.05 -4.50
CA TYR A 264 9.44 -14.09 -5.36
C TYR A 264 9.13 -15.37 -4.57
N GLU A 265 9.91 -15.67 -3.52
CA GLU A 265 9.63 -16.76 -2.59
C GLU A 265 8.38 -16.46 -1.75
N GLU A 266 8.26 -15.25 -1.22
CA GLU A 266 7.05 -14.77 -0.53
C GLU A 266 5.83 -14.86 -1.44
N LEU A 267 5.94 -14.41 -2.70
CA LEU A 267 4.86 -14.51 -3.67
C LEU A 267 4.51 -15.98 -3.97
N ASN A 268 5.51 -16.85 -4.11
CA ASN A 268 5.27 -18.28 -4.29
C ASN A 268 4.44 -18.85 -3.13
N HIS A 269 4.75 -18.50 -1.88
CA HIS A 269 3.95 -18.93 -0.71
C HIS A 269 2.49 -18.51 -0.84
N VAL A 270 2.20 -17.29 -1.30
CA VAL A 270 0.82 -16.83 -1.54
C VAL A 270 0.15 -17.67 -2.63
N ILE A 271 0.81 -17.83 -3.79
CA ILE A 271 0.24 -18.57 -4.93
C ILE A 271 -0.03 -20.03 -4.57
N GLN A 272 0.86 -20.67 -3.78
CA GLN A 272 0.64 -22.05 -3.35
C GLN A 272 -0.55 -22.18 -2.38
N ARG A 273 -0.79 -21.20 -1.52
CA ARG A 273 -1.88 -21.22 -0.53
C ARG A 273 -3.24 -20.89 -1.15
N GLU A 274 -3.32 -19.79 -1.89
CA GLU A 274 -4.59 -19.24 -2.35
C GLU A 274 -5.25 -20.05 -3.47
N PRO A 275 -6.57 -19.95 -3.69
CA PRO A 275 -7.25 -20.59 -4.84
C PRO A 275 -6.64 -20.15 -6.16
N ILE A 276 -6.75 -20.99 -7.20
CA ILE A 276 -6.16 -20.69 -8.51
C ILE A 276 -6.73 -19.43 -9.15
N ASP A 277 -7.97 -19.10 -8.86
CA ASP A 277 -8.72 -17.97 -9.41
C ASP A 277 -8.74 -16.73 -8.48
N PHE A 278 -7.87 -16.71 -7.46
CA PHE A 278 -7.78 -15.53 -6.60
C PHE A 278 -7.30 -14.28 -7.35
N ILE A 279 -6.59 -14.44 -8.46
CA ILE A 279 -6.19 -13.41 -9.41
C ILE A 279 -6.56 -13.80 -10.84
N ASP A 280 -6.68 -12.79 -11.70
CA ASP A 280 -7.04 -12.99 -13.10
C ASP A 280 -5.96 -13.78 -13.87
N PRO A 281 -6.32 -14.54 -14.93
CA PRO A 281 -5.40 -15.40 -15.68
C PRO A 281 -4.17 -14.66 -16.22
N GLU A 282 -4.31 -13.41 -16.66
CA GLU A 282 -3.24 -12.58 -17.20
C GLU A 282 -2.16 -12.31 -16.13
N LEU A 283 -2.55 -11.90 -14.93
CA LEU A 283 -1.61 -11.71 -13.81
C LEU A 283 -0.97 -13.04 -13.39
N ARG A 284 -1.77 -14.09 -13.31
CA ARG A 284 -1.28 -15.45 -13.02
C ARG A 284 -0.25 -15.91 -14.06
N GLY A 285 -0.50 -15.58 -15.34
CA GLY A 285 0.43 -15.86 -16.45
C GLY A 285 1.77 -15.12 -16.33
N ILE A 286 1.77 -13.87 -15.80
CA ILE A 286 3.00 -13.13 -15.53
C ILE A 286 3.85 -13.87 -14.47
N ALA A 287 3.27 -14.28 -13.35
CA ALA A 287 3.98 -15.05 -12.32
C ALA A 287 4.43 -16.43 -12.85
N ALA A 288 3.61 -17.09 -13.64
CA ALA A 288 3.93 -18.39 -14.24
C ALA A 288 5.10 -18.30 -15.23
N SER A 289 5.25 -17.19 -15.96
CA SER A 289 6.33 -17.01 -16.93
C SER A 289 7.73 -16.93 -16.29
N ILE A 290 7.81 -16.63 -14.99
CA ILE A 290 9.06 -16.67 -14.21
C ILE A 290 9.19 -17.92 -13.33
N GLY A 291 8.29 -18.90 -13.51
CA GLY A 291 8.34 -20.20 -12.85
C GLY A 291 7.49 -20.32 -11.58
N ILE A 292 6.72 -19.29 -11.17
CA ILE A 292 5.83 -19.36 -10.00
C ILE A 292 4.46 -19.88 -10.44
N VAL A 293 4.22 -21.17 -10.23
CA VAL A 293 3.02 -21.89 -10.68
C VAL A 293 2.42 -22.67 -9.51
N LYS A 294 1.11 -22.53 -9.28
CA LYS A 294 0.41 -23.31 -8.24
C LYS A 294 0.57 -24.82 -8.45
N GLY A 295 0.93 -25.52 -7.37
CA GLY A 295 1.16 -26.97 -7.39
C GLY A 295 2.50 -27.39 -7.97
N LYS A 296 3.40 -26.45 -8.29
CA LYS A 296 4.78 -26.73 -8.72
C LYS A 296 5.78 -26.10 -7.76
N GLU A 297 6.92 -26.77 -7.61
CA GLU A 297 8.05 -26.21 -6.88
C GLU A 297 8.63 -25.00 -7.64
N PHE A 298 8.93 -23.92 -6.92
CA PHE A 298 9.64 -22.77 -7.47
C PHE A 298 11.14 -22.99 -7.34
N ALA A 299 11.75 -23.48 -8.40
CA ALA A 299 13.18 -23.85 -8.45
C ALA A 299 13.86 -23.27 -9.69
N PRO A 300 14.04 -21.94 -9.77
CA PRO A 300 14.70 -21.29 -10.91
C PRO A 300 16.17 -21.74 -11.02
N ASP A 301 16.63 -21.96 -12.25
CA ASP A 301 18.05 -22.21 -12.51
C ASP A 301 18.91 -20.95 -12.27
N GLU A 302 20.23 -21.08 -12.36
CA GLU A 302 21.18 -19.98 -12.08
C GLU A 302 20.98 -18.78 -13.01
N ARG A 303 20.63 -19.02 -14.28
CA ARG A 303 20.29 -17.94 -15.23
C ARG A 303 19.06 -17.17 -14.74
N MET A 304 17.98 -17.88 -14.42
CA MET A 304 16.73 -17.26 -13.98
C MET A 304 16.89 -16.58 -12.61
N LYS A 305 17.64 -17.17 -11.67
CA LYS A 305 17.95 -16.50 -10.39
C LYS A 305 18.65 -15.16 -10.58
N LYS A 306 19.60 -15.09 -11.52
CA LYS A 306 20.27 -13.83 -11.84
C LYS A 306 19.28 -12.81 -12.41
N ILE A 307 18.45 -13.21 -13.36
CA ILE A 307 17.42 -12.37 -13.98
C ILE A 307 16.43 -11.87 -12.92
N LEU A 308 15.96 -12.73 -12.02
CA LEU A 308 15.06 -12.35 -10.94
C LEU A 308 15.72 -11.37 -9.97
N THR A 309 16.99 -11.56 -9.64
CA THR A 309 17.76 -10.64 -8.77
C THR A 309 17.91 -9.26 -9.43
N ASP A 310 18.26 -9.20 -10.70
CA ASP A 310 18.36 -7.94 -11.46
C ASP A 310 16.95 -7.32 -11.62
N GLY A 311 15.95 -8.14 -11.93
CA GLY A 311 14.55 -7.72 -12.11
C GLY A 311 13.94 -7.10 -10.86
N VAL A 312 14.15 -7.70 -9.68
CA VAL A 312 13.62 -7.12 -8.42
C VAL A 312 14.35 -5.81 -8.07
N ALA A 313 15.64 -5.68 -8.36
CA ALA A 313 16.37 -4.44 -8.14
C ALA A 313 15.82 -3.29 -9.00
N ILE A 314 15.55 -3.56 -10.30
CA ILE A 314 14.90 -2.61 -11.21
C ILE A 314 13.49 -2.29 -10.73
N ALA A 315 12.70 -3.30 -10.36
CA ALA A 315 11.32 -3.15 -9.95
C ALA A 315 11.18 -2.36 -8.64
N ASN A 316 12.00 -2.67 -7.64
CA ASN A 316 12.06 -1.91 -6.39
C ASN A 316 12.46 -0.45 -6.66
N GLY A 317 13.49 -0.22 -7.51
CA GLY A 317 13.87 1.13 -7.94
C GLY A 317 12.70 1.87 -8.62
N THR A 318 11.94 1.17 -9.47
CA THR A 318 10.75 1.71 -10.14
C THR A 318 9.63 2.03 -9.15
N ALA A 319 9.32 1.13 -8.21
CA ALA A 319 8.34 1.37 -7.15
C ALA A 319 8.74 2.57 -6.28
N ARG A 320 10.03 2.74 -5.97
CA ARG A 320 10.54 3.92 -5.26
C ARG A 320 10.39 5.20 -6.08
N ALA A 321 10.62 5.15 -7.38
CA ALA A 321 10.40 6.30 -8.27
C ALA A 321 8.91 6.68 -8.30
N ILE A 322 8.02 5.70 -8.43
CA ILE A 322 6.57 5.89 -8.36
C ILE A 322 6.17 6.47 -6.99
N ALA A 323 6.74 5.97 -5.89
CA ALA A 323 6.38 6.39 -4.54
C ALA A 323 6.91 7.80 -4.20
N PHE A 324 8.20 8.05 -4.40
CA PHE A 324 8.87 9.26 -3.91
C PHE A 324 9.05 10.37 -4.94
N ARG A 325 8.82 10.09 -6.23
CA ARG A 325 8.95 11.02 -7.36
C ARG A 325 7.83 10.80 -8.36
N ASN A 326 6.60 10.74 -7.86
CA ASN A 326 5.43 10.44 -8.67
C ASN A 326 5.27 11.44 -9.83
N ARG A 327 5.04 10.90 -11.03
CA ARG A 327 4.86 11.68 -12.27
C ARG A 327 3.41 12.00 -12.62
N ASP A 328 2.45 11.36 -11.93
CA ASP A 328 1.03 11.58 -12.18
C ASP A 328 0.59 12.92 -11.59
N PRO A 329 0.09 13.88 -12.38
CA PRO A 329 -0.38 15.16 -11.86
C PRO A 329 -1.57 15.01 -10.89
N ARG A 330 -2.38 13.93 -10.99
CA ARG A 330 -3.49 13.63 -10.08
C ARG A 330 -3.01 13.29 -8.66
N ALA A 331 -1.74 12.94 -8.50
CA ALA A 331 -1.15 12.69 -7.19
C ALA A 331 -1.12 13.94 -6.31
N LYS A 332 -0.99 15.14 -6.90
CA LYS A 332 -1.00 16.40 -6.16
C LYS A 332 -2.39 16.75 -5.63
N ILE A 333 -2.49 16.91 -4.31
CA ILE A 333 -3.74 17.36 -3.67
C ILE A 333 -4.01 18.83 -3.99
N PHE A 334 -2.96 19.67 -3.96
CA PHE A 334 -2.99 21.09 -4.26
C PHE A 334 -1.95 21.42 -5.34
N GLU A 335 -2.31 22.22 -6.34
CA GLU A 335 -1.43 22.55 -7.46
C GLU A 335 -0.16 23.30 -7.01
N ASP A 336 -0.28 24.12 -5.96
CA ASP A 336 0.75 25.01 -5.43
C ASP A 336 1.47 24.45 -4.18
N ARG A 337 1.28 23.16 -3.85
CA ARG A 337 1.85 22.51 -2.68
C ARG A 337 2.51 21.18 -3.04
N GLN A 338 3.33 20.67 -2.11
CA GLN A 338 4.05 19.39 -2.31
C GLN A 338 3.26 18.16 -1.80
N TRP A 339 2.08 18.34 -1.25
CA TRP A 339 1.26 17.29 -0.68
C TRP A 339 0.70 16.34 -1.75
N THR A 340 0.92 15.06 -1.55
CA THR A 340 0.52 13.95 -2.43
C THR A 340 -0.61 13.15 -1.80
N SER A 341 -1.64 12.82 -2.57
CA SER A 341 -2.74 11.97 -2.12
C SER A 341 -2.26 10.54 -1.87
N GLY A 342 -2.69 9.94 -0.75
CA GLY A 342 -2.46 8.52 -0.50
C GLY A 342 -3.21 7.61 -1.47
N PHE A 343 -4.40 8.04 -1.94
CA PHE A 343 -5.23 7.30 -2.90
C PHE A 343 -5.38 8.12 -4.19
N ILE A 344 -4.41 7.99 -5.10
CA ILE A 344 -4.45 8.65 -6.40
C ILE A 344 -5.66 8.14 -7.19
N GLY A 345 -6.46 9.05 -7.75
CA GLY A 345 -7.70 8.72 -8.44
C GLY A 345 -8.93 8.53 -7.54
N GLY A 346 -8.77 8.31 -6.22
CA GLY A 346 -9.88 8.24 -5.25
C GLY A 346 -10.78 7.00 -5.37
N ASP A 347 -10.34 5.94 -6.03
CA ASP A 347 -11.06 4.65 -6.13
C ASP A 347 -10.28 3.55 -5.41
N TYR A 348 -10.89 2.91 -4.40
CA TYR A 348 -10.30 1.80 -3.63
C TYR A 348 -10.02 0.56 -4.48
N ARG A 349 -10.60 0.45 -5.68
CA ARG A 349 -10.34 -0.61 -6.66
C ARG A 349 -9.23 -0.21 -7.64
N TRP A 350 -8.74 1.03 -7.55
CA TRP A 350 -7.75 1.60 -8.47
C TRP A 350 -8.24 1.66 -9.92
N LEU A 351 -9.55 1.83 -10.14
CA LEU A 351 -10.14 1.95 -11.47
C LEU A 351 -10.08 3.42 -11.92
N ASP A 352 -9.57 3.65 -13.11
CA ASP A 352 -9.49 4.98 -13.71
C ASP A 352 -10.62 5.23 -14.69
N GLY A 353 -11.08 6.47 -14.77
CA GLY A 353 -12.17 6.86 -15.67
C GLY A 353 -13.46 6.05 -15.43
N ASN A 354 -13.83 5.77 -14.18
CA ASN A 354 -14.94 4.87 -13.82
C ASN A 354 -14.76 3.45 -14.41
N GLY A 355 -13.51 3.01 -14.55
CA GLY A 355 -13.17 1.70 -15.11
C GLY A 355 -12.98 1.68 -16.63
N LEU A 356 -13.23 2.77 -17.33
CA LEU A 356 -13.06 2.83 -18.80
C LEU A 356 -11.59 2.72 -19.22
N ALA A 357 -10.67 3.28 -18.44
CA ALA A 357 -9.23 3.18 -18.67
C ALA A 357 -8.60 1.92 -18.03
N GLY A 358 -9.39 1.10 -17.32
CA GLY A 358 -8.91 -0.08 -16.61
C GLY A 358 -8.35 0.26 -15.23
N ARG A 359 -7.37 -0.52 -14.77
CA ARG A 359 -6.74 -0.35 -13.45
C ARG A 359 -5.52 0.55 -13.57
N ASP A 360 -5.45 1.58 -12.72
CA ASP A 360 -4.27 2.41 -12.55
C ASP A 360 -3.20 1.63 -11.78
N LEU A 361 -2.25 1.05 -12.52
CA LEU A 361 -1.22 0.18 -11.98
C LEU A 361 -0.19 0.95 -11.17
N ASP A 362 0.18 2.17 -11.60
CA ASP A 362 1.15 3.02 -10.90
C ASP A 362 0.55 3.52 -9.58
N ALA A 363 -0.72 3.94 -9.55
CA ALA A 363 -1.40 4.37 -8.33
C ALA A 363 -1.55 3.22 -7.32
N ARG A 364 -1.88 2.01 -7.78
CA ARG A 364 -1.93 0.82 -6.93
C ARG A 364 -0.55 0.47 -6.36
N THR A 365 0.51 0.49 -7.20
CA THR A 365 1.88 0.26 -6.76
C THR A 365 2.33 1.33 -5.76
N PHE A 366 2.05 2.60 -6.04
CA PHE A 366 2.32 3.72 -5.12
C PHE A 366 1.77 3.43 -3.72
N PHE A 367 0.50 3.08 -3.64
CA PHE A 367 -0.15 2.86 -2.35
C PHE A 367 0.41 1.66 -1.60
N PHE A 368 0.40 0.46 -2.21
CA PHE A 368 0.80 -0.76 -1.50
C PHE A 368 2.31 -0.89 -1.28
N TYR A 369 3.12 -0.13 -2.00
CA TYR A 369 4.54 0.00 -1.68
C TYR A 369 4.78 0.83 -0.41
N LEU A 370 3.92 1.82 -0.13
CA LEU A 370 4.04 2.73 1.03
C LEU A 370 3.15 2.33 2.21
N ALA A 371 1.99 1.76 1.96
CA ALA A 371 0.92 1.64 2.96
C ALA A 371 0.19 0.30 2.89
N THR A 372 -0.69 0.11 3.85
CA THR A 372 -1.58 -1.06 3.99
C THR A 372 -3.02 -0.59 4.16
N VAL A 373 -3.96 -1.52 4.13
CA VAL A 373 -5.40 -1.31 4.30
C VAL A 373 -6.05 -0.62 3.11
N ASN A 374 -7.03 -1.27 2.52
CA ASN A 374 -7.77 -0.76 1.38
C ASN A 374 -9.28 -0.80 1.63
N THR A 375 -9.91 0.36 1.74
CA THR A 375 -11.34 0.48 2.00
C THR A 375 -11.93 1.72 1.34
N PRO A 376 -13.21 1.67 0.92
CA PRO A 376 -13.91 2.88 0.45
C PRO A 376 -13.81 4.06 1.42
N ALA A 377 -13.81 3.79 2.74
CA ALA A 377 -13.75 4.83 3.77
C ALA A 377 -12.40 5.58 3.84
N MET A 378 -11.34 5.03 3.25
CA MET A 378 -10.03 5.69 3.13
C MET A 378 -9.83 6.35 1.76
N ALA A 379 -10.32 5.71 0.69
CA ALA A 379 -10.09 6.15 -0.67
C ALA A 379 -11.10 7.22 -1.17
N MET A 380 -12.37 7.08 -0.79
CA MET A 380 -13.45 7.90 -1.34
C MET A 380 -13.76 9.13 -0.47
N LYS A 381 -14.42 10.14 -1.06
CA LYS A 381 -14.93 11.28 -0.32
C LYS A 381 -16.07 10.82 0.60
N MET A 382 -15.83 10.85 1.92
CA MET A 382 -16.83 10.58 2.96
C MET A 382 -16.74 11.64 4.05
N VAL A 383 -17.52 12.70 3.94
CA VAL A 383 -17.49 13.83 4.88
C VAL A 383 -17.84 13.37 6.30
N GLY A 384 -16.95 13.67 7.25
CA GLY A 384 -17.09 13.34 8.66
C GLY A 384 -16.92 11.86 9.01
N LYS A 385 -16.49 11.02 8.05
CA LYS A 385 -16.23 9.58 8.22
C LYS A 385 -14.90 9.19 7.62
N GLY A 386 -14.35 8.04 8.08
CA GLY A 386 -13.08 7.51 7.56
C GLY A 386 -11.89 8.41 7.83
N SER A 387 -10.89 8.35 6.96
CA SER A 387 -9.66 9.12 7.08
C SER A 387 -9.18 9.61 5.71
N GLN A 388 -8.46 10.73 5.71
CA GLN A 388 -7.77 11.23 4.52
C GLN A 388 -6.27 11.39 4.82
N TYR A 389 -5.45 11.23 3.79
CA TYR A 389 -4.01 11.15 3.90
C TYR A 389 -3.33 12.05 2.90
N ALA A 390 -2.44 12.91 3.39
CA ALA A 390 -1.55 13.73 2.56
C ALA A 390 -0.10 13.36 2.88
N LEU A 391 0.58 12.78 1.89
CA LEU A 391 1.99 12.40 1.98
C LEU A 391 2.85 13.54 1.45
N VAL A 392 4.03 13.72 2.05
CA VAL A 392 5.01 14.70 1.56
C VAL A 392 6.41 14.12 1.66
N PHE A 393 7.14 14.19 0.55
CA PHE A 393 8.47 13.56 0.39
C PHE A 393 9.59 14.58 0.17
N VAL A 394 9.23 15.83 -0.05
CA VAL A 394 10.13 16.93 -0.35
C VAL A 394 9.68 18.20 0.38
N ASP A 395 10.62 19.10 0.62
CA ASP A 395 10.30 20.41 1.18
C ASP A 395 9.62 21.33 0.14
N LYS A 396 9.30 22.54 0.56
CA LYS A 396 8.66 23.57 -0.27
C LYS A 396 9.42 23.82 -1.59
N ASP A 397 10.74 23.71 -1.57
CA ASP A 397 11.61 23.97 -2.72
C ASP A 397 11.79 22.74 -3.61
N GLY A 398 11.20 21.58 -3.24
CA GLY A 398 11.25 20.32 -3.98
C GLY A 398 12.45 19.44 -3.63
N GLU A 399 13.19 19.79 -2.56
CA GLU A 399 14.35 19.02 -2.11
C GLU A 399 13.94 17.91 -1.13
N PRO A 400 14.56 16.71 -1.19
CA PRO A 400 14.30 15.66 -0.22
C PRO A 400 14.63 16.11 1.20
N PHE A 401 13.84 15.65 2.16
CA PHE A 401 14.11 15.95 3.57
C PHE A 401 15.40 15.29 4.06
N ASP A 402 16.22 16.11 4.72
CA ASP A 402 17.49 15.73 5.33
C ASP A 402 17.35 15.80 6.86
N GLY A 403 17.50 14.68 7.55
CA GLY A 403 17.34 14.60 8.99
C GLY A 403 18.40 15.34 9.80
N SER A 404 19.45 15.88 9.18
CA SER A 404 20.44 16.76 9.83
C SER A 404 20.01 18.23 9.88
N LYS A 405 18.95 18.59 9.14
CA LYS A 405 18.44 19.96 9.03
C LYS A 405 17.18 20.16 9.84
N ASN A 406 16.81 21.41 10.07
CA ASN A 406 15.59 21.80 10.77
C ASN A 406 14.53 22.26 9.78
N TYR A 407 13.30 21.79 10.00
CA TYR A 407 12.15 22.14 9.15
C TYR A 407 10.97 22.58 10.01
N LYS A 408 10.04 23.30 9.39
CA LYS A 408 8.81 23.77 10.01
C LYS A 408 7.61 23.48 9.09
N LEU A 409 6.51 23.03 9.68
CA LEU A 409 5.21 22.90 9.06
C LEU A 409 4.21 23.80 9.77
N HIS A 410 3.58 24.70 9.03
CA HIS A 410 2.46 25.50 9.53
C HIS A 410 1.13 24.83 9.24
N ILE A 411 0.35 24.55 10.28
CA ILE A 411 -1.01 24.02 10.21
C ILE A 411 -1.96 25.15 10.59
N PRO A 412 -2.74 25.72 9.65
CA PRO A 412 -3.69 26.78 9.92
C PRO A 412 -4.74 26.35 10.95
N ALA A 413 -5.30 27.32 11.65
CA ALA A 413 -6.41 27.09 12.58
C ALA A 413 -7.59 26.35 11.92
N ASN A 414 -8.42 25.71 12.72
CA ASN A 414 -9.62 25.00 12.30
C ASN A 414 -9.35 23.90 11.27
N ALA A 415 -8.29 23.09 11.47
CA ALA A 415 -8.03 21.93 10.63
C ALA A 415 -9.29 21.06 10.51
N PRO A 416 -9.73 20.72 9.26
CA PRO A 416 -11.06 20.15 8.99
C PRO A 416 -11.13 18.65 9.30
N ALA A 417 -10.94 18.29 10.56
CA ALA A 417 -11.07 16.94 11.09
C ALA A 417 -12.15 16.91 12.20
N LYS A 418 -13.17 16.09 12.03
CA LYS A 418 -14.23 15.92 13.02
C LYS A 418 -13.69 15.34 14.34
N ASN A 419 -12.76 14.38 14.22
CA ASN A 419 -12.19 13.71 15.39
C ASN A 419 -10.88 14.35 15.79
N PHE A 420 -9.84 14.20 14.96
CA PHE A 420 -8.52 14.79 15.18
C PHE A 420 -7.67 14.75 13.89
N TRP A 421 -6.53 15.40 13.92
CA TRP A 421 -5.48 15.30 12.91
C TRP A 421 -4.15 14.88 13.53
N SER A 422 -3.28 14.28 12.70
CA SER A 422 -1.90 13.98 13.10
C SER A 422 -0.92 14.16 11.96
N VAL A 423 0.36 14.37 12.32
CA VAL A 423 1.51 14.32 11.41
C VAL A 423 2.47 13.29 11.93
N VAL A 424 2.71 12.24 11.14
CA VAL A 424 3.61 11.13 11.48
C VAL A 424 4.81 11.13 10.54
N VAL A 425 6.00 10.87 11.07
CA VAL A 425 7.28 10.86 10.34
C VAL A 425 7.76 9.44 10.12
N TYR A 426 8.23 9.15 8.89
CA TYR A 426 8.59 7.81 8.44
C TYR A 426 10.00 7.75 7.85
N ASP A 427 10.60 6.57 7.92
CA ASP A 427 11.87 6.21 7.28
C ASP A 427 11.64 5.84 5.80
N PRO A 428 12.29 6.47 4.82
CA PRO A 428 12.10 6.15 3.40
C PRO A 428 12.60 4.74 3.02
N GLN A 429 13.52 4.14 3.76
CA GLN A 429 14.02 2.80 3.45
C GLN A 429 12.98 1.73 3.80
N THR A 430 12.46 1.78 5.01
CA THR A 430 11.49 0.79 5.51
C THR A 430 10.05 1.17 5.24
N ARG A 431 9.74 2.47 5.07
CA ARG A 431 8.39 3.06 5.01
C ARG A 431 7.61 2.85 6.31
N SER A 432 8.28 2.45 7.39
CA SER A 432 7.76 2.39 8.75
C SER A 432 8.05 3.68 9.50
N GLU A 433 7.49 3.82 10.69
CA GLU A 433 7.73 4.97 11.58
C GLU A 433 9.23 5.18 11.81
N LEU A 434 9.67 6.45 11.78
CA LEU A 434 11.09 6.79 11.95
C LEU A 434 11.57 6.47 13.36
N GLN A 435 12.50 5.55 13.49
CA GLN A 435 13.10 5.21 14.79
C GLN A 435 14.06 6.30 15.26
N THR A 436 13.71 6.94 16.37
CA THR A 436 14.50 8.00 17.03
C THR A 436 14.50 7.81 18.54
N SER A 437 15.00 8.79 19.29
CA SER A 437 14.84 8.82 20.75
C SER A 437 13.39 9.01 21.21
N GLN A 438 12.50 9.46 20.31
CA GLN A 438 11.06 9.54 20.55
C GLN A 438 10.41 8.26 20.04
N PRO A 439 9.77 7.45 20.90
CA PRO A 439 9.14 6.19 20.46
C PRO A 439 7.94 6.41 19.54
N PHE A 440 7.32 7.58 19.61
CA PHE A 440 6.18 8.01 18.80
C PHE A 440 6.60 9.20 17.93
N PRO A 441 7.02 8.98 16.67
CA PRO A 441 7.49 10.04 15.78
C PRO A 441 6.32 10.80 15.15
N SER A 442 5.45 11.35 15.99
CA SER A 442 4.23 12.04 15.56
C SER A 442 3.85 13.21 16.44
N LYS A 443 2.96 14.06 15.93
CA LYS A 443 2.22 15.08 16.66
C LYS A 443 0.76 15.06 16.25
N ASN A 444 -0.15 15.17 17.22
CA ASN A 444 -1.58 15.24 17.00
C ASN A 444 -2.25 16.27 17.94
N ASN A 445 -3.46 16.67 17.62
CA ASN A 445 -4.17 17.72 18.39
C ASN A 445 -5.06 17.18 19.53
N THR A 446 -4.97 15.91 19.88
CA THR A 446 -5.78 15.32 20.97
C THR A 446 -4.95 14.64 22.05
N GLY A 447 -3.84 14.01 21.69
CA GLY A 447 -2.95 13.33 22.64
C GLY A 447 -1.76 14.16 23.08
N ASP A 448 -1.35 15.15 22.27
CA ASP A 448 -0.24 16.06 22.56
C ASP A 448 -0.72 17.40 23.13
N THR A 449 0.05 17.95 24.06
CA THR A 449 -0.14 19.34 24.51
C THR A 449 0.62 20.25 23.58
N LEU A 450 0.01 20.61 22.45
CA LEU A 450 0.64 21.47 21.46
C LEU A 450 0.61 22.95 21.89
N ILE A 451 1.66 23.68 21.54
CA ILE A 451 1.70 25.15 21.66
C ILE A 451 1.05 25.73 20.42
N GLU A 452 -0.08 26.39 20.61
CA GLU A 452 -0.80 27.10 19.56
C GLU A 452 -0.32 28.53 19.40
N ASN A 453 -0.38 29.07 18.21
CA ASN A 453 -0.19 30.47 17.90
C ASN A 453 -1.41 31.31 18.35
N ALA A 454 -1.29 32.64 18.40
CA ALA A 454 -2.36 33.53 18.84
C ALA A 454 -3.65 33.47 17.98
N ASP A 455 -3.55 32.99 16.75
CA ASP A 455 -4.67 32.79 15.80
C ASP A 455 -5.24 31.37 15.83
N GLY A 456 -4.76 30.51 16.75
CA GLY A 456 -5.16 29.10 16.84
C GLY A 456 -4.51 28.17 15.83
N SER A 457 -3.55 28.65 15.03
CA SER A 457 -2.73 27.78 14.17
C SER A 457 -1.63 27.09 14.98
N VAL A 458 -1.04 26.03 14.40
CA VAL A 458 0.04 25.26 15.02
C VAL A 458 1.25 25.19 14.10
N ASP A 459 2.43 25.52 14.64
CA ASP A 459 3.69 25.26 13.96
C ASP A 459 4.34 24.00 14.52
N LEU A 460 4.56 22.99 13.67
CA LEU A 460 5.31 21.78 13.99
C LEU A 460 6.75 21.91 13.49
N TYR A 461 7.67 21.34 14.25
CA TYR A 461 9.10 21.39 13.96
C TYR A 461 9.67 19.99 13.79
N PHE A 462 10.58 19.82 12.83
CA PHE A 462 11.29 18.58 12.57
C PHE A 462 12.78 18.86 12.53
N GLY A 463 13.57 18.03 13.17
CA GLY A 463 15.02 18.24 13.20
C GLY A 463 15.71 17.35 14.24
N PRO A 464 17.07 17.30 14.24
CA PRO A 464 17.81 16.46 15.16
C PRO A 464 17.75 16.96 16.63
N LYS A 465 17.34 18.20 16.82
CA LYS A 465 17.18 18.83 18.15
C LYS A 465 15.94 19.73 18.14
N ALA A 466 15.26 19.77 19.28
CA ALA A 466 14.14 20.67 19.47
C ALA A 466 14.62 22.14 19.44
N PRO A 467 13.91 23.04 18.76
CA PRO A 467 14.10 24.47 18.94
C PRO A 467 13.71 24.88 20.38
N GLU A 468 14.44 25.83 20.96
CA GLU A 468 14.20 26.30 22.32
C GLU A 468 12.74 26.77 22.50
N GLY A 469 12.07 26.26 23.53
CA GLY A 469 10.68 26.56 23.84
C GLY A 469 9.65 26.00 22.86
N LYS A 470 10.06 25.06 21.97
CA LYS A 470 9.17 24.39 20.98
C LYS A 470 9.18 22.87 21.13
N GLU A 471 9.66 22.37 22.23
CA GLU A 471 9.82 20.92 22.49
C GLU A 471 8.50 20.16 22.34
N ALA A 472 7.38 20.77 22.75
CA ALA A 472 6.05 20.18 22.63
C ALA A 472 5.61 19.95 21.17
N ASN A 473 6.03 20.83 20.25
CA ASN A 473 5.67 20.79 18.84
C ASN A 473 6.76 20.16 17.96
N TRP A 474 7.78 19.55 18.55
CA TRP A 474 8.93 19.02 17.83
C TRP A 474 8.87 17.50 17.69
N THR A 475 9.21 17.00 16.48
CA THR A 475 9.46 15.60 16.18
C THR A 475 10.91 15.41 15.76
N ALA A 476 11.59 14.45 16.39
CA ALA A 476 13.00 14.18 16.14
C ALA A 476 13.21 13.56 14.74
N THR A 477 14.30 13.98 14.10
CA THR A 477 14.83 13.34 12.88
C THR A 477 16.25 12.81 13.13
N VAL A 478 16.75 11.97 12.23
CA VAL A 478 18.07 11.32 12.39
C VAL A 478 19.05 11.94 11.39
N PRO A 479 20.15 12.56 11.87
CA PRO A 479 21.22 13.02 10.98
C PRO A 479 21.69 11.88 10.05
N SER A 480 22.02 12.21 8.81
CA SER A 480 22.42 11.28 7.75
C SER A 480 21.32 10.35 7.20
N LYS A 481 20.06 10.49 7.65
CA LYS A 481 18.89 9.80 7.07
C LYS A 481 17.93 10.81 6.45
N GLY A 482 17.32 10.41 5.33
CA GLY A 482 16.12 11.09 4.84
C GLY A 482 14.90 10.71 5.69
N TRP A 483 13.80 11.41 5.46
CA TRP A 483 12.51 11.12 6.07
C TRP A 483 11.37 11.58 5.14
N PHE A 484 10.15 11.16 5.42
CA PHE A 484 8.94 11.70 4.81
C PHE A 484 7.85 11.80 5.87
N ALA A 485 6.78 12.53 5.58
CA ALA A 485 5.69 12.71 6.51
C ALA A 485 4.33 12.41 5.89
N CYS A 486 3.38 12.04 6.75
CA CYS A 486 1.98 11.90 6.40
C CYS A 486 1.14 12.76 7.35
N PHE A 487 0.42 13.74 6.79
CA PHE A 487 -0.66 14.44 7.47
C PHE A 487 -1.95 13.65 7.31
N ARG A 488 -2.62 13.40 8.42
CA ARG A 488 -3.82 12.57 8.50
C ARG A 488 -4.98 13.35 9.10
N LEU A 489 -6.15 13.24 8.49
CA LEU A 489 -7.42 13.77 8.99
C LEU A 489 -8.35 12.62 9.31
N TYR A 490 -8.79 12.51 10.55
CA TYR A 490 -9.73 11.52 11.00
C TYR A 490 -11.14 12.13 11.07
N GLY A 491 -12.06 11.60 10.26
CA GLY A 491 -13.35 12.21 9.99
C GLY A 491 -13.23 13.53 9.23
N PRO A 492 -12.63 13.54 8.03
CA PRO A 492 -12.38 14.76 7.26
C PRO A 492 -13.67 15.51 6.92
N LEU A 493 -13.64 16.84 7.04
CA LEU A 493 -14.78 17.72 6.80
C LEU A 493 -14.69 18.38 5.42
N GLU A 494 -15.78 19.02 4.98
CA GLU A 494 -15.91 19.60 3.64
C GLU A 494 -14.75 20.54 3.25
N PRO A 495 -14.19 21.43 4.13
CA PRO A 495 -13.07 22.31 3.77
C PRO A 495 -11.80 21.61 3.30
N TRP A 496 -11.62 20.31 3.64
CA TRP A 496 -10.56 19.49 3.06
C TRP A 496 -10.85 19.12 1.60
N PHE A 497 -12.07 18.69 1.32
CA PHE A 497 -12.45 18.19 0.00
C PHE A 497 -12.62 19.29 -1.04
N ASP A 498 -13.15 20.45 -0.65
CA ASP A 498 -13.28 21.61 -1.50
C ASP A 498 -12.01 22.49 -1.56
N LYS A 499 -10.96 22.09 -0.78
CA LYS A 499 -9.64 22.73 -0.75
C LYS A 499 -9.66 24.18 -0.24
N THR A 500 -10.70 24.59 0.51
CA THR A 500 -10.76 25.91 1.15
C THR A 500 -9.84 26.02 2.35
N TRP A 501 -9.56 24.89 3.03
CA TRP A 501 -8.50 24.78 4.02
C TRP A 501 -7.31 23.99 3.44
N ARG A 502 -6.07 24.49 3.71
CA ARG A 502 -4.84 23.91 3.17
C ARG A 502 -3.74 23.97 4.23
N PRO A 503 -3.00 22.88 4.48
CA PRO A 503 -1.78 22.94 5.29
C PRO A 503 -0.70 23.71 4.55
N GLY A 504 0.26 24.30 5.29
CA GLY A 504 1.50 24.80 4.70
C GLY A 504 2.32 23.69 4.06
N ASP A 505 3.33 24.04 3.25
CA ASP A 505 4.39 23.10 2.90
C ASP A 505 5.38 23.00 4.08
N ILE A 506 6.14 21.90 4.13
CA ILE A 506 7.24 21.79 5.08
C ILE A 506 8.42 22.61 4.54
N GLU A 507 8.88 23.58 5.30
CA GLU A 507 9.90 24.55 4.92
C GLU A 507 11.20 24.33 5.69
N LEU A 508 12.33 24.46 5.01
CA LEU A 508 13.65 24.49 5.64
C LEU A 508 13.77 25.73 6.53
N VAL A 509 14.11 25.53 7.80
CA VAL A 509 14.43 26.65 8.73
C VAL A 509 15.88 27.02 8.52
N LYS A 510 16.11 28.28 8.16
CA LYS A 510 17.47 28.86 7.91
C LYS A 510 18.15 29.24 9.20
#